data_928b868ac1de74f99fc4b09c8d3b16b8
#
_entry.id   928b868ac1de74f99fc4b09c8d3b16b8
#
_cell.length_a   1.000
_cell.length_b   1.000
_cell.length_c   1.000
_cell.angle_alpha   90.00
_cell.angle_beta   90.00
_cell.angle_gamma   90.00
#
_symmetry.space_group_name_H-M   'P 1'
#
loop_
_entity.id
_entity.type
_entity.pdbx_description
1 polymer ?
#
loop_
_entity_poly.entity_id
_entity_poly.type
_entity_poly.pdbx_seq_one_letter_code
_entity_poly.pdbx_strand_id
1 'polypeptide(L)'
;MNSNDRERLSLMAKIILLAVIITLVVMMAECRRAHAAAVPAELIPGYHMPVVVRGEKSLAYTELVSRQLIGQKGVDMDDAELLAEVIYYENWNTDPEHLAAYYTGAVVMNRVNSPDWPDTVKDVLYQRGQYSTTHKFFKKPVPEECLELAKRILRDGTPDVPANVIYQSTFRQGSGVWQIINGEYFCYQ
;
A
#
# COMPACT_ATOMS: atom_id res chain seq x y z
N MET A 1 -4.70 30.76 52.91
CA MET A 1 -4.05 30.82 51.60
C MET A 1 -4.40 32.19 50.98
N ASN A 2 -3.43 33.05 50.84
CA ASN A 2 -3.64 34.43 50.42
C ASN A 2 -4.00 34.48 48.90
N SER A 3 -4.65 35.53 48.42
CA SER A 3 -5.06 35.71 47.02
C SER A 3 -3.88 35.56 46.06
N ASN A 4 -2.73 36.15 46.41
CA ASN A 4 -1.49 36.05 45.65
C ASN A 4 -0.93 34.61 45.51
N ASP A 5 -1.17 33.78 46.53
CA ASP A 5 -0.71 32.37 46.48
C ASP A 5 -1.52 31.54 45.49
N ARG A 6 -2.84 31.82 45.37
CA ARG A 6 -3.73 31.16 44.42
C ARG A 6 -3.40 31.53 42.98
N GLU A 7 -3.06 32.81 42.73
CA GLU A 7 -2.66 33.26 41.40
C GLU A 7 -1.33 32.63 40.96
N ARG A 8 -0.36 32.56 41.86
CA ARG A 8 0.95 31.93 41.60
C ARG A 8 0.79 30.44 41.34
N LEU A 9 -0.05 29.73 42.12
CA LEU A 9 -0.35 28.30 41.86
C LEU A 9 -1.02 28.09 40.52
N SER A 10 -1.99 28.93 40.14
CA SER A 10 -2.66 28.87 38.84
C SER A 10 -1.70 29.12 37.68
N LEU A 11 -0.78 30.08 37.82
CA LEU A 11 0.23 30.37 36.80
C LEU A 11 1.22 29.21 36.64
N MET A 12 1.69 28.64 37.76
CA MET A 12 2.57 27.46 37.73
C MET A 12 1.90 26.26 37.08
N ALA A 13 0.63 26.00 37.37
CA ALA A 13 -0.11 24.93 36.75
C ALA A 13 -0.25 25.12 35.23
N LYS A 14 -0.48 26.33 34.75
CA LYS A 14 -0.53 26.67 33.32
C LYS A 14 0.82 26.47 32.62
N ILE A 15 1.91 26.85 33.28
CA ILE A 15 3.26 26.67 32.76
C ILE A 15 3.60 25.18 32.63
N ILE A 16 3.28 24.39 33.65
CA ILE A 16 3.48 22.92 33.63
C ILE A 16 2.67 22.27 32.52
N LEU A 17 1.40 22.66 32.38
CA LEU A 17 0.54 22.12 31.32
C LEU A 17 1.08 22.45 29.94
N LEU A 18 1.55 23.69 29.72
CA LEU A 18 2.14 24.09 28.45
C LEU A 18 3.42 23.31 28.16
N ALA A 19 4.28 23.11 29.14
CA ALA A 19 5.48 22.29 28.98
C ALA A 19 5.18 20.84 28.60
N VAL A 20 4.16 20.23 29.23
CA VAL A 20 3.71 18.87 28.90
C VAL A 20 3.19 18.80 27.45
N ILE A 21 2.40 19.78 27.01
CA ILE A 21 1.88 19.83 25.64
C ILE A 21 3.04 19.95 24.63
N ILE A 22 4.01 20.84 24.88
CA ILE A 22 5.18 21.01 24.00
C ILE A 22 5.98 19.71 23.93
N THR A 23 6.20 19.02 25.05
CA THR A 23 6.93 17.76 25.09
C THR A 23 6.20 16.67 24.28
N LEU A 24 4.87 16.58 24.39
CA LEU A 24 4.08 15.64 23.63
C LEU A 24 4.12 15.92 22.12
N VAL A 25 4.06 17.19 21.72
CA VAL A 25 4.17 17.59 20.32
C VAL A 25 5.54 17.24 19.74
N VAL A 26 6.60 17.48 20.49
CA VAL A 26 7.98 17.13 20.09
C VAL A 26 8.13 15.62 19.97
N MET A 27 7.66 14.85 20.95
CA MET A 27 7.69 13.38 20.89
C MET A 27 6.91 12.82 19.71
N MET A 28 5.73 13.41 19.40
CA MET A 28 4.96 13.02 18.21
C MET A 28 5.69 13.34 16.90
N ALA A 29 6.39 14.48 16.84
CA ALA A 29 7.19 14.87 15.68
C ALA A 29 8.42 13.97 15.51
N GLU A 30 9.07 13.58 16.59
CA GLU A 30 10.19 12.63 16.56
C GLU A 30 9.74 11.20 16.24
N CYS A 31 8.59 10.76 16.76
CA CYS A 31 8.01 9.48 16.41
C CYS A 31 7.66 9.39 14.91
N ARG A 32 7.15 10.48 14.32
CA ARG A 32 6.93 10.57 12.87
C ARG A 32 8.25 10.55 12.09
N ARG A 33 9.31 11.21 12.58
CA ARG A 33 10.64 11.16 11.96
C ARG A 33 11.29 9.78 12.08
N ALA A 34 11.13 9.12 13.22
CA ALA A 34 11.65 7.76 13.42
C ALA A 34 10.93 6.72 12.55
N HIS A 35 9.62 6.87 12.32
CA HIS A 35 8.88 6.03 11.38
C HIS A 35 9.31 6.28 9.93
N ALA A 36 9.61 7.51 9.56
CA ALA A 36 10.13 7.85 8.23
C ALA A 36 11.59 7.39 8.00
N ALA A 37 12.34 7.12 9.09
CA ALA A 37 13.74 6.67 9.01
C ALA A 37 13.92 5.16 9.16
N ALA A 38 12.86 4.40 9.44
CA ALA A 38 12.95 3.01 9.88
C ALA A 38 12.79 1.95 8.78
N VAL A 39 12.69 2.34 7.50
CA VAL A 39 12.77 1.39 6.38
C VAL A 39 13.89 1.84 5.45
N PRO A 40 15.09 1.22 5.52
CA PRO A 40 16.11 1.48 4.52
C PRO A 40 15.57 1.00 3.17
N ALA A 41 15.58 1.87 2.17
CA ALA A 41 15.22 1.59 0.77
C ALA A 41 16.08 0.48 0.12
N GLU A 42 16.97 -0.13 0.87
CA GLU A 42 17.87 -1.19 0.42
C GLU A 42 17.28 -2.62 0.53
N LEU A 43 16.08 -2.79 1.08
CA LEU A 43 15.50 -4.13 1.29
C LEU A 43 14.69 -4.68 0.11
N ILE A 44 14.61 -3.93 -1.00
CA ILE A 44 14.06 -4.46 -2.26
C ILE A 44 15.16 -4.36 -3.32
N PRO A 45 15.89 -5.45 -3.63
CA PRO A 45 16.91 -5.44 -4.70
C PRO A 45 16.25 -5.04 -6.02
N GLY A 46 16.64 -3.87 -6.55
CA GLY A 46 16.20 -3.38 -7.85
C GLY A 46 15.15 -2.27 -7.83
N TYR A 47 14.71 -1.78 -6.67
CA TYR A 47 13.78 -0.66 -6.62
C TYR A 47 14.54 0.68 -6.71
N HIS A 48 14.73 1.17 -7.90
CA HIS A 48 15.00 2.58 -8.19
C HIS A 48 13.68 3.24 -8.59
N MET A 49 13.10 4.05 -7.70
CA MET A 49 12.04 4.98 -8.09
C MET A 49 12.60 5.89 -9.19
N PRO A 50 11.96 5.98 -10.36
CA PRO A 50 12.35 6.99 -11.32
C PRO A 50 12.07 8.36 -10.72
N VAL A 51 13.11 9.18 -10.56
CA VAL A 51 12.97 10.58 -10.22
C VAL A 51 12.18 11.23 -11.35
N VAL A 52 10.95 11.64 -11.07
CA VAL A 52 10.12 12.38 -12.02
C VAL A 52 10.77 13.76 -12.23
N VAL A 53 11.60 13.88 -13.22
CA VAL A 53 12.08 15.16 -13.73
C VAL A 53 10.92 15.74 -14.56
N ARG A 54 10.29 16.76 -14.03
CA ARG A 54 9.22 17.52 -14.67
C ARG A 54 9.80 18.23 -15.93
N GLY A 55 9.46 17.77 -17.14
CA GLY A 55 9.83 18.44 -18.40
C GLY A 55 9.70 17.55 -19.63
N GLU A 56 8.80 17.84 -20.49
CA GLU A 56 8.62 17.66 -21.96
C GLU A 56 9.24 16.45 -22.73
N LYS A 57 9.66 15.37 -22.10
CA LYS A 57 10.11 14.15 -22.79
C LYS A 57 9.31 12.89 -22.46
N SER A 58 8.13 13.07 -21.90
CA SER A 58 7.29 11.99 -21.36
C SER A 58 6.83 10.98 -22.43
N LEU A 59 6.44 11.42 -23.63
CA LEU A 59 5.86 10.54 -24.65
C LEU A 59 6.87 9.57 -25.28
N ALA A 60 8.10 10.02 -25.54
CA ALA A 60 9.13 9.17 -26.13
C ALA A 60 9.67 8.14 -25.13
N TYR A 61 9.73 8.48 -23.84
CA TYR A 61 10.16 7.56 -22.78
C TYR A 61 9.11 6.49 -22.53
N THR A 62 7.83 6.87 -22.48
CA THR A 62 6.69 5.93 -22.31
C THR A 62 6.65 4.94 -23.49
N GLU A 63 6.86 5.40 -24.73
CA GLU A 63 6.87 4.55 -25.90
C GLU A 63 8.10 3.61 -25.95
N LEU A 64 9.27 4.09 -25.51
CA LEU A 64 10.49 3.27 -25.45
C LEU A 64 10.38 2.19 -24.36
N VAL A 65 9.87 2.53 -23.19
CA VAL A 65 9.62 1.60 -22.08
C VAL A 65 8.56 0.58 -22.47
N SER A 66 7.48 1.01 -23.14
CA SER A 66 6.45 0.11 -23.64
C SER A 66 7.00 -0.89 -24.65
N ARG A 67 7.87 -0.48 -25.58
CA ARG A 67 8.51 -1.38 -26.56
C ARG A 67 9.52 -2.34 -25.93
N GLN A 68 10.19 -1.95 -24.85
CA GLN A 68 11.17 -2.78 -24.16
C GLN A 68 10.49 -3.81 -23.24
N LEU A 69 9.31 -3.49 -22.69
CA LEU A 69 8.49 -4.38 -21.85
C LEU A 69 7.72 -5.43 -22.69
N ILE A 70 7.33 -5.12 -23.94
CA ILE A 70 6.65 -6.06 -24.86
C ILE A 70 7.54 -7.26 -25.22
N GLY A 71 8.83 -7.19 -24.98
CA GLY A 71 9.79 -8.29 -25.26
C GLY A 71 10.00 -9.30 -24.14
N GLN A 72 9.46 -9.05 -22.94
CA GLN A 72 9.63 -9.94 -21.79
C GLN A 72 8.28 -10.49 -21.33
N LYS A 73 8.11 -11.82 -21.47
CA LYS A 73 7.00 -12.64 -21.00
C LYS A 73 5.66 -11.88 -21.10
N GLY A 74 4.92 -12.09 -22.19
CA GLY A 74 3.72 -11.30 -22.50
C GLY A 74 2.76 -11.23 -21.31
N VAL A 75 2.79 -10.10 -20.63
CA VAL A 75 1.79 -9.77 -19.61
C VAL A 75 0.51 -9.49 -20.37
N ASP A 76 -0.55 -10.23 -20.07
CA ASP A 76 -1.86 -9.93 -20.60
C ASP A 76 -2.26 -8.53 -20.10
N MET A 77 -2.51 -7.60 -21.02
CA MET A 77 -2.86 -6.22 -20.66
C MET A 77 -4.16 -6.16 -19.87
N ASP A 78 -5.10 -7.06 -20.16
CA ASP A 78 -6.37 -7.14 -19.44
C ASP A 78 -6.14 -7.54 -17.97
N ASP A 79 -5.21 -8.47 -17.70
CA ASP A 79 -4.85 -8.87 -16.34
C ASP A 79 -4.11 -7.76 -15.58
N ALA A 80 -3.24 -7.00 -16.26
CA ALA A 80 -2.55 -5.87 -15.64
C ALA A 80 -3.53 -4.74 -15.30
N GLU A 81 -4.46 -4.43 -16.19
CA GLU A 81 -5.50 -3.44 -15.95
C GLU A 81 -6.43 -3.86 -14.81
N LEU A 82 -6.89 -5.11 -14.81
CA LEU A 82 -7.73 -5.66 -13.74
C LEU A 82 -7.02 -5.66 -12.39
N LEU A 83 -5.75 -6.04 -12.35
CA LEU A 83 -4.96 -6.04 -11.12
C LEU A 83 -4.71 -4.61 -10.64
N ALA A 84 -4.47 -3.65 -11.54
CA ALA A 84 -4.34 -2.24 -11.19
C ALA A 84 -5.63 -1.66 -10.61
N GLU A 85 -6.78 -2.02 -11.18
CA GLU A 85 -8.09 -1.58 -10.67
C GLU A 85 -8.33 -2.06 -9.23
N VAL A 86 -8.11 -3.34 -8.92
CA VAL A 86 -8.31 -3.83 -7.55
C VAL A 86 -7.31 -3.21 -6.58
N ILE A 87 -6.04 -3.11 -6.93
CA ILE A 87 -5.00 -2.44 -6.14
C ILE A 87 -5.42 -1.00 -5.81
N TYR A 88 -5.90 -0.27 -6.82
CA TYR A 88 -6.31 1.11 -6.67
C TYR A 88 -7.51 1.27 -5.73
N TYR A 89 -8.58 0.51 -5.96
CA TYR A 89 -9.82 0.67 -5.20
C TYR A 89 -9.77 0.08 -3.80
N GLU A 90 -8.94 -0.92 -3.55
CA GLU A 90 -8.81 -1.52 -2.22
C GLU A 90 -7.82 -0.74 -1.35
N ASN A 91 -6.58 -0.50 -1.83
CA ASN A 91 -5.52 -0.08 -0.92
C ASN A 91 -4.54 0.98 -1.44
N TRP A 92 -4.72 1.56 -2.63
CA TRP A 92 -3.75 2.53 -3.17
C TRP A 92 -3.49 3.73 -2.27
N ASN A 93 -4.53 4.27 -1.66
CA ASN A 93 -4.47 5.45 -0.81
C ASN A 93 -4.36 5.12 0.69
N THR A 94 -4.12 3.86 1.06
CA THR A 94 -4.11 3.41 2.45
C THR A 94 -2.82 3.81 3.16
N ASP A 95 -1.69 3.71 2.49
CA ASP A 95 -0.37 4.05 3.01
C ASP A 95 0.49 4.75 1.94
N PRO A 96 1.43 5.65 2.35
CA PRO A 96 2.26 6.41 1.41
C PRO A 96 3.24 5.56 0.59
N GLU A 97 3.67 4.44 1.13
CA GLU A 97 4.59 3.51 0.48
C GLU A 97 3.88 2.50 -0.44
N HIS A 98 2.56 2.53 -0.50
CA HIS A 98 1.72 1.58 -1.27
C HIS A 98 1.97 0.11 -0.93
N LEU A 99 2.40 -0.19 0.29
CA LEU A 99 2.70 -1.56 0.72
C LEU A 99 1.44 -2.41 0.83
N ALA A 100 0.33 -1.84 1.36
CA ALA A 100 -0.97 -2.50 1.38
C ALA A 100 -1.48 -2.78 -0.04
N ALA A 101 -1.25 -1.87 -0.98
CA ALA A 101 -1.57 -2.03 -2.39
C ALA A 101 -0.79 -3.18 -3.03
N TYR A 102 0.52 -3.27 -2.78
CA TYR A 102 1.35 -4.38 -3.22
C TYR A 102 0.88 -5.72 -2.64
N TYR A 103 0.55 -5.78 -1.35
CA TYR A 103 0.03 -6.99 -0.72
C TYR A 103 -1.37 -7.39 -1.24
N THR A 104 -2.19 -6.41 -1.62
CA THR A 104 -3.45 -6.68 -2.31
C THR A 104 -3.22 -7.43 -3.62
N GLY A 105 -2.30 -6.95 -4.44
CA GLY A 105 -1.91 -7.62 -5.67
C GLY A 105 -1.33 -9.01 -5.42
N ALA A 106 -0.49 -9.16 -4.38
CA ALA A 106 0.07 -10.45 -3.97
C ALA A 106 -1.02 -11.46 -3.58
N VAL A 107 -2.03 -11.05 -2.80
CA VAL A 107 -3.16 -11.91 -2.42
C VAL A 107 -3.93 -12.38 -3.65
N VAL A 108 -4.19 -11.50 -4.62
CA VAL A 108 -4.84 -11.89 -5.89
C VAL A 108 -4.02 -12.96 -6.61
N MET A 109 -2.71 -12.75 -6.76
CA MET A 109 -1.83 -13.70 -7.45
C MET A 109 -1.65 -15.01 -6.69
N ASN A 110 -1.59 -14.96 -5.36
CA ASN A 110 -1.57 -16.17 -4.53
C ASN A 110 -2.85 -17.01 -4.71
N ARG A 111 -4.01 -16.36 -4.84
CA ARG A 111 -5.27 -17.03 -5.16
C ARG A 111 -5.23 -17.67 -6.55
N VAL A 112 -4.82 -16.92 -7.58
CA VAL A 112 -4.68 -17.44 -8.96
C VAL A 112 -3.76 -18.67 -8.99
N ASN A 113 -2.73 -18.71 -8.18
CA ASN A 113 -1.78 -19.82 -8.10
C ASN A 113 -2.20 -20.95 -7.15
N SER A 114 -3.31 -20.80 -6.42
CA SER A 114 -3.81 -21.78 -5.46
C SER A 114 -4.82 -22.71 -6.10
N PRO A 115 -4.73 -24.04 -5.87
CA PRO A 115 -5.68 -25.00 -6.41
C PRO A 115 -7.12 -24.83 -5.86
N ASP A 116 -7.28 -24.11 -4.77
CA ASP A 116 -8.57 -23.90 -4.11
C ASP A 116 -9.32 -22.67 -4.63
N TRP A 117 -8.71 -21.92 -5.57
CA TRP A 117 -9.24 -20.68 -6.12
C TRP A 117 -9.28 -20.72 -7.65
N PRO A 118 -10.03 -19.79 -8.30
CA PRO A 118 -9.98 -19.65 -9.74
C PRO A 118 -8.57 -19.36 -10.26
N ASP A 119 -8.25 -19.83 -11.45
CA ASP A 119 -6.92 -19.79 -12.07
C ASP A 119 -6.65 -18.55 -12.94
N THR A 120 -7.57 -17.58 -12.97
CA THR A 120 -7.40 -16.30 -13.67
C THR A 120 -7.60 -15.10 -12.74
N VAL A 121 -6.91 -14.00 -13.03
CA VAL A 121 -7.09 -12.73 -12.29
C VAL A 121 -8.56 -12.32 -12.33
N LYS A 122 -9.17 -12.35 -13.51
CA LYS A 122 -10.59 -11.99 -13.70
C LYS A 122 -11.52 -12.81 -12.81
N ASP A 123 -11.39 -14.11 -12.81
CA ASP A 123 -12.32 -14.98 -12.06
C ASP A 123 -12.11 -14.87 -10.55
N VAL A 124 -10.88 -14.66 -10.09
CA VAL A 124 -10.59 -14.34 -8.67
C VAL A 124 -11.27 -13.04 -8.27
N LEU A 125 -11.17 -11.99 -9.07
CA LEU A 125 -11.71 -10.67 -8.75
C LEU A 125 -13.24 -10.64 -8.78
N TYR A 126 -13.85 -11.31 -9.74
CA TYR A 126 -15.30 -11.34 -9.90
C TYR A 126 -15.99 -12.49 -9.15
N GLN A 127 -15.24 -13.27 -8.38
CA GLN A 127 -15.82 -14.30 -7.52
C GLN A 127 -16.79 -13.69 -6.52
N ARG A 128 -17.98 -14.26 -6.43
CA ARG A 128 -19.05 -13.73 -5.58
C ARG A 128 -18.59 -13.56 -4.11
N GLY A 129 -18.74 -12.35 -3.59
CA GLY A 129 -18.46 -12.03 -2.19
C GLY A 129 -16.99 -11.73 -1.87
N GLN A 130 -16.10 -11.67 -2.89
CA GLN A 130 -14.70 -11.36 -2.67
C GLN A 130 -14.42 -9.85 -2.76
N TYR A 131 -14.37 -9.27 -3.94
CA TYR A 131 -14.05 -7.86 -4.13
C TYR A 131 -15.31 -7.05 -4.44
N SER A 132 -15.83 -6.34 -3.43
CA SER A 132 -17.05 -5.52 -3.61
C SER A 132 -16.82 -4.30 -4.50
N THR A 133 -15.58 -3.91 -4.72
CA THR A 133 -15.20 -2.74 -5.51
C THR A 133 -15.22 -2.97 -7.01
N THR A 134 -15.35 -4.20 -7.50
CA THR A 134 -15.37 -4.55 -8.94
C THR A 134 -16.41 -3.76 -9.76
N HIS A 135 -17.51 -3.33 -9.14
CA HIS A 135 -18.51 -2.49 -9.80
C HIS A 135 -18.01 -1.07 -10.13
N LYS A 136 -16.86 -0.66 -9.60
CA LYS A 136 -16.21 0.65 -9.85
C LYS A 136 -15.17 0.59 -10.95
N PHE A 137 -14.70 -0.61 -11.31
CA PHE A 137 -13.60 -0.79 -12.27
C PHE A 137 -13.89 -0.10 -13.59
N PHE A 138 -12.86 0.46 -14.21
CA PHE A 138 -12.88 1.17 -15.48
C PHE A 138 -13.81 2.40 -15.55
N LYS A 139 -14.37 2.86 -14.44
CA LYS A 139 -15.16 4.10 -14.40
C LYS A 139 -14.31 5.35 -14.39
N LYS A 140 -13.06 5.24 -13.91
CA LYS A 140 -12.07 6.32 -13.89
C LYS A 140 -10.69 5.72 -14.18
N PRO A 141 -9.79 6.45 -14.82
CA PRO A 141 -8.43 5.97 -15.00
C PRO A 141 -7.73 5.81 -13.64
N VAL A 142 -7.01 4.72 -13.48
CA VAL A 142 -6.11 4.52 -12.34
C VAL A 142 -4.79 5.27 -12.58
N PRO A 143 -4.04 5.64 -11.52
CA PRO A 143 -2.70 6.21 -11.66
C PRO A 143 -1.76 5.29 -12.45
N GLU A 144 -0.87 5.87 -13.24
CA GLU A 144 0.12 5.11 -14.02
C GLU A 144 1.01 4.26 -13.12
N GLU A 145 1.39 4.79 -11.95
CA GLU A 145 2.20 4.08 -10.96
C GLU A 145 1.50 2.82 -10.44
N CYS A 146 0.18 2.84 -10.34
CA CYS A 146 -0.63 1.69 -9.95
C CYS A 146 -0.61 0.60 -11.04
N LEU A 147 -0.72 0.99 -12.31
CA LEU A 147 -0.61 0.08 -13.44
C LEU A 147 0.80 -0.52 -13.54
N GLU A 148 1.85 0.27 -13.32
CA GLU A 148 3.23 -0.22 -13.31
C GLU A 148 3.48 -1.19 -12.13
N LEU A 149 2.88 -0.96 -10.97
CA LEU A 149 2.91 -1.91 -9.86
C LEU A 149 2.25 -3.25 -10.26
N ALA A 150 1.08 -3.21 -10.88
CA ALA A 150 0.37 -4.40 -11.34
C ALA A 150 1.19 -5.20 -12.37
N LYS A 151 1.75 -4.53 -13.38
CA LYS A 151 2.65 -5.14 -14.37
C LYS A 151 3.87 -5.80 -13.73
N ARG A 152 4.47 -5.15 -12.73
CA ARG A 152 5.60 -5.70 -11.99
C ARG A 152 5.21 -6.96 -11.21
N ILE A 153 4.08 -6.95 -10.51
CA ILE A 153 3.57 -8.12 -9.79
C ILE A 153 3.35 -9.30 -10.73
N LEU A 154 2.73 -9.08 -11.90
CA LEU A 154 2.49 -10.12 -12.90
C LEU A 154 3.79 -10.68 -13.51
N ARG A 155 4.78 -9.82 -13.74
CA ARG A 155 6.04 -10.21 -14.37
C ARG A 155 7.01 -10.90 -13.40
N ASP A 156 7.18 -10.32 -12.22
CA ASP A 156 8.24 -10.68 -11.26
C ASP A 156 7.71 -11.54 -10.11
N GLY A 157 6.39 -11.57 -9.92
CA GLY A 157 5.75 -12.18 -8.76
C GLY A 157 5.89 -11.34 -7.48
N THR A 158 5.61 -11.98 -6.35
CA THR A 158 5.69 -11.37 -5.02
C THR A 158 6.44 -12.29 -4.06
N PRO A 159 7.77 -12.48 -4.25
CA PRO A 159 8.55 -13.51 -3.56
C PRO A 159 8.68 -13.29 -2.04
N ASP A 160 8.46 -12.08 -1.58
CA ASP A 160 8.48 -11.68 -0.16
C ASP A 160 7.13 -11.93 0.56
N VAL A 161 6.07 -12.27 -0.19
CA VAL A 161 4.76 -12.61 0.38
C VAL A 161 4.56 -14.14 0.36
N PRO A 162 4.34 -14.79 1.52
CA PRO A 162 4.10 -16.22 1.55
C PRO A 162 2.92 -16.64 0.67
N ALA A 163 3.08 -17.70 -0.12
CA ALA A 163 2.09 -18.15 -1.10
C ALA A 163 0.72 -18.54 -0.49
N ASN A 164 0.68 -18.86 0.80
CA ASN A 164 -0.54 -19.16 1.53
C ASN A 164 -1.19 -17.94 2.22
N VAL A 165 -0.69 -16.72 1.97
CA VAL A 165 -1.37 -15.46 2.36
C VAL A 165 -2.40 -15.14 1.28
N ILE A 166 -3.63 -15.57 1.50
CA ILE A 166 -4.73 -15.51 0.51
C ILE A 166 -5.95 -14.74 1.00
N TYR A 167 -5.98 -14.31 2.25
CA TYR A 167 -7.07 -13.51 2.79
C TYR A 167 -6.62 -12.08 3.05
N GLN A 168 -7.52 -11.15 2.70
CA GLN A 168 -7.40 -9.72 2.95
C GLN A 168 -8.75 -9.20 3.43
N SER A 169 -8.75 -8.49 4.56
CA SER A 169 -9.98 -7.91 5.12
C SER A 169 -9.67 -6.94 6.26
N THR A 170 -10.70 -6.23 6.76
CA THR A 170 -10.61 -5.38 7.95
C THR A 170 -10.65 -6.15 9.27
N PHE A 171 -10.65 -7.48 9.23
CA PHE A 171 -10.65 -8.36 10.40
C PHE A 171 -9.87 -9.66 10.12
N ARG A 172 -9.46 -10.34 11.19
CA ARG A 172 -8.72 -11.60 11.08
C ARG A 172 -9.55 -12.69 10.40
N GLN A 173 -8.93 -13.38 9.43
CA GLN A 173 -9.46 -14.55 8.74
C GLN A 173 -8.45 -15.71 8.78
N GLY A 174 -8.86 -16.87 8.31
CA GLY A 174 -8.01 -18.04 8.12
C GLY A 174 -7.30 -18.54 9.38
N SER A 175 -6.13 -19.15 9.21
CA SER A 175 -5.36 -19.78 10.28
C SER A 175 -4.54 -18.80 11.13
N GLY A 176 -4.23 -17.60 10.60
CA GLY A 176 -3.47 -16.58 11.31
C GLY A 176 -3.26 -15.31 10.52
N VAL A 177 -2.81 -14.27 11.21
CA VAL A 177 -2.44 -12.99 10.62
C VAL A 177 -0.96 -13.02 10.24
N TRP A 178 -0.65 -12.67 9.00
CA TRP A 178 0.71 -12.48 8.53
C TRP A 178 1.16 -11.02 8.75
N GLN A 179 0.37 -10.05 8.25
CA GLN A 179 0.65 -8.62 8.37
C GLN A 179 -0.64 -7.83 8.62
N ILE A 180 -0.48 -6.66 9.25
CA ILE A 180 -1.54 -5.65 9.38
C ILE A 180 -0.98 -4.30 8.93
N ILE A 181 -1.62 -3.67 7.96
CA ILE A 181 -1.25 -2.33 7.48
C ILE A 181 -2.48 -1.44 7.53
N ASN A 182 -2.42 -0.40 8.35
CA ASN A 182 -3.49 0.59 8.51
C ASN A 182 -4.90 -0.01 8.73
N GLY A 183 -4.98 -1.13 9.48
CA GLY A 183 -6.24 -1.81 9.79
C GLY A 183 -6.67 -2.86 8.77
N GLU A 184 -5.93 -3.02 7.68
CA GLU A 184 -6.10 -4.12 6.73
C GLU A 184 -5.29 -5.33 7.17
N TYR A 185 -5.93 -6.49 7.29
CA TYR A 185 -5.36 -7.75 7.72
C TYR A 185 -5.05 -8.62 6.52
N PHE A 186 -3.80 -9.02 6.38
CA PHE A 186 -3.34 -10.01 5.42
C PHE A 186 -3.10 -11.32 6.16
N CYS A 187 -3.84 -12.37 5.79
CA CYS A 187 -3.94 -13.58 6.59
C CYS A 187 -3.63 -14.83 5.78
N TYR A 188 -3.10 -15.84 6.49
CA TYR A 188 -2.87 -17.18 5.97
C TYR A 188 -4.18 -17.93 5.73
N GLN A 189 -4.14 -18.86 4.77
CA GLN A 189 -5.18 -19.86 4.55
C GLN A 189 -5.44 -20.71 5.78
#